data_60241d280ac8191a2c492e8108998b2d
#
_entry.id   60241d280ac8191a2c492e8108998b2d
#
_cell.length_a   1.000
_cell.length_b   1.000
_cell.length_c   1.000
_cell.angle_alpha   90.00
_cell.angle_beta   90.00
_cell.angle_gamma   90.00
#
_symmetry.space_group_name_H-M   'P 1'
#
loop_
_entity.id
_entity.type
_entity.pdbx_description
1 polymer ?
#
loop_
_entity_poly.entity_id
_entity_poly.type
_entity_poly.pdbx_seq_one_letter_code
_entity_poly.pdbx_strand_id
1 'polypeptide(L)'
;RTEIAEGICGLRAITQGEIRLNDQQQTIRQYADAVKAGIVYLSEDRKGSGIFLDLSIAQNISVLNLAALSTRFGLIDAKSEKQLASDFSKRLNVRMSNVDMPVSALSGGNQQKVAIAKQLAVRPKIIL
;
A
#
# COMPACT_ATOMS: atom_id res chain seq x y z
N ARG A 1 -13.37 1.21 16.25
CA ARG A 1 -13.35 1.08 14.77
C ARG A 1 -11.98 0.62 14.28
N THR A 2 -10.91 1.30 14.64
CA THR A 2 -9.52 1.02 14.22
C THR A 2 -9.10 -0.42 14.54
N GLU A 3 -9.38 -0.93 15.74
CA GLU A 3 -9.00 -2.29 16.15
C GLU A 3 -9.63 -3.39 15.28
N ILE A 4 -10.89 -3.19 14.86
CA ILE A 4 -11.58 -4.13 13.97
C ILE A 4 -10.91 -4.13 12.58
N ALA A 5 -10.64 -2.95 12.03
CA ALA A 5 -9.98 -2.81 10.74
C ALA A 5 -8.56 -3.40 10.77
N GLU A 6 -7.80 -3.14 11.83
CA GLU A 6 -6.47 -3.74 12.06
C GLU A 6 -6.54 -5.28 12.18
N GLY A 7 -7.56 -5.80 12.87
CA GLY A 7 -7.80 -7.25 12.95
C GLY A 7 -8.10 -7.85 11.58
N ILE A 8 -9.03 -7.26 10.82
CA ILE A 8 -9.37 -7.73 9.46
C ILE A 8 -8.15 -7.70 8.54
N CYS A 9 -7.27 -6.73 8.72
CA CYS A 9 -6.05 -6.60 7.91
C CYS A 9 -4.84 -7.40 8.43
N GLY A 10 -5.00 -8.20 9.49
CA GLY A 10 -3.89 -9.00 10.04
C GLY A 10 -2.80 -8.16 10.71
N LEU A 11 -3.08 -6.91 11.06
CA LEU A 11 -2.19 -6.02 11.82
C LEU A 11 -2.32 -6.26 13.33
N ARG A 12 -3.43 -6.89 13.75
CA ARG A 12 -3.71 -7.30 15.12
C ARG A 12 -4.29 -8.72 15.12
N ALA A 13 -3.93 -9.53 16.10
CA ALA A 13 -4.47 -10.88 16.23
C ALA A 13 -5.97 -10.85 16.53
N ILE A 14 -6.75 -11.63 15.81
CA ILE A 14 -8.16 -11.88 16.08
C ILE A 14 -8.24 -13.05 17.06
N THR A 15 -8.89 -12.83 18.21
CA THR A 15 -9.05 -13.86 19.25
C THR A 15 -10.28 -14.73 19.03
N GLN A 16 -11.32 -14.21 18.36
CA GLN A 16 -12.57 -14.92 18.07
C GLN A 16 -13.21 -14.39 16.79
N GLY A 17 -13.94 -15.27 16.09
CA GLY A 17 -14.63 -14.94 14.85
C GLY A 17 -13.92 -15.42 13.60
N GLU A 18 -14.52 -15.14 12.47
CA GLU A 18 -13.99 -15.47 11.14
C GLU A 18 -14.16 -14.30 10.17
N ILE A 19 -13.27 -14.22 9.19
CA ILE A 19 -13.37 -13.24 8.11
C ILE A 19 -13.90 -13.98 6.88
N ARG A 20 -14.99 -13.48 6.30
CA ARG A 20 -15.53 -13.97 5.03
C ARG A 20 -15.54 -12.87 3.97
N LEU A 21 -15.10 -13.20 2.77
CA LEU A 21 -15.16 -12.33 1.60
C LEU A 21 -15.88 -13.09 0.48
N ASN A 22 -17.02 -12.57 0.02
CA ASN A 22 -17.89 -13.24 -0.97
C ASN A 22 -18.22 -14.69 -0.58
N ASP A 23 -18.67 -14.90 0.67
CA ASP A 23 -19.01 -16.17 1.29
C ASP A 23 -17.84 -17.18 1.42
N GLN A 24 -16.63 -16.79 1.05
CA GLN A 24 -15.43 -17.59 1.22
C GLN A 24 -14.67 -17.14 2.47
N GLN A 25 -14.35 -18.11 3.33
CA GLN A 25 -13.55 -17.87 4.52
C GLN A 25 -12.13 -17.47 4.13
N GLN A 26 -11.64 -16.39 4.73
CA GLN A 26 -10.28 -15.88 4.52
C GLN A 26 -9.44 -16.14 5.76
N THR A 27 -8.23 -16.69 5.56
CA THR A 27 -7.25 -16.83 6.62
C THR A 27 -6.23 -15.71 6.51
N ILE A 28 -6.42 -14.66 7.32
CA ILE A 28 -5.56 -13.48 7.33
C ILE A 28 -4.76 -13.50 8.65
N ARG A 29 -3.48 -13.79 8.56
CA ARG A 29 -2.55 -13.83 9.70
C ARG A 29 -1.62 -12.62 9.74
N GLN A 30 -1.39 -12.00 8.61
CA GLN A 30 -0.52 -10.85 8.44
C GLN A 30 -1.05 -9.94 7.31
N TYR A 31 -0.58 -8.71 7.27
CA TYR A 31 -1.06 -7.72 6.29
C TYR A 31 -0.92 -8.18 4.82
N ALA A 32 0.13 -8.93 4.52
CA ALA A 32 0.33 -9.48 3.17
C ALA A 32 -0.82 -10.41 2.73
N ASP A 33 -1.45 -11.13 3.66
CA ASP A 33 -2.58 -12.01 3.34
C ASP A 33 -3.83 -11.17 3.02
N ALA A 34 -4.06 -10.07 3.76
CA ALA A 34 -5.14 -9.13 3.48
C ALA A 34 -4.98 -8.50 2.08
N VAL A 35 -3.78 -8.03 1.76
CA VAL A 35 -3.46 -7.46 0.45
C VAL A 35 -3.72 -8.47 -0.67
N LYS A 36 -3.32 -9.73 -0.52
CA LYS A 36 -3.62 -10.81 -1.47
C LYS A 36 -5.12 -11.06 -1.63
N ALA A 37 -5.89 -10.95 -0.55
CA ALA A 37 -7.35 -11.05 -0.58
C ALA A 37 -8.02 -9.80 -1.20
N GLY A 38 -7.25 -8.75 -1.48
CA GLY A 38 -7.74 -7.49 -2.03
C GLY A 38 -8.25 -6.51 -0.97
N ILE A 39 -7.82 -6.66 0.28
CA ILE A 39 -8.17 -5.79 1.39
C ILE A 39 -6.96 -4.95 1.77
N VAL A 40 -7.12 -3.62 1.82
CA VAL A 40 -6.08 -2.70 2.29
C VAL A 40 -6.59 -1.83 3.42
N TYR A 41 -5.67 -1.39 4.26
CA TYR A 41 -5.94 -0.51 5.40
C TYR A 41 -5.29 0.86 5.19
N LEU A 42 -6.09 1.90 5.27
CA LEU A 42 -5.63 3.29 5.21
C LEU A 42 -5.67 3.90 6.62
N SER A 43 -4.52 3.88 7.30
CA SER A 43 -4.40 4.45 8.64
C SER A 43 -4.62 5.97 8.64
N GLU A 44 -5.34 6.46 9.63
CA GLU A 44 -5.46 7.90 9.92
C GLU A 44 -4.15 8.48 10.53
N ASP A 45 -3.31 7.63 11.11
CA ASP A 45 -2.04 8.06 11.69
C ASP A 45 -0.99 8.31 10.61
N ARG A 46 -0.66 9.58 10.42
CA ARG A 46 0.33 10.02 9.44
C ARG A 46 1.75 9.51 9.72
N LYS A 47 2.11 9.31 10.98
CA LYS A 47 3.44 8.85 11.40
C LYS A 47 3.57 7.33 11.37
N GLY A 48 2.43 6.61 11.52
CA GLY A 48 2.36 5.15 11.48
C GLY A 48 1.86 4.58 10.15
N SER A 49 1.56 5.42 9.14
CA SER A 49 0.92 5.01 7.88
C SER A 49 1.80 4.15 6.96
N GLY A 50 2.94 3.68 7.44
CA GLY A 50 3.83 2.81 6.67
C GLY A 50 4.46 3.50 5.46
N ILE A 51 4.63 4.83 5.51
CA ILE A 51 5.44 5.57 4.54
C ILE A 51 6.89 5.52 4.98
N PHE A 52 7.76 5.19 4.05
CA PHE A 52 9.20 5.21 4.23
C PHE A 52 9.74 6.55 3.73
N LEU A 53 9.98 7.49 4.65
CA LEU A 53 10.34 8.87 4.30
C LEU A 53 11.64 8.98 3.51
N ASP A 54 12.61 8.12 3.78
CA ASP A 54 13.92 8.10 3.12
C ASP A 54 13.93 7.38 1.78
N LEU A 55 12.87 6.62 1.47
CA LEU A 55 12.72 5.95 0.18
C LEU A 55 12.05 6.88 -0.83
N SER A 56 12.28 6.58 -2.12
CA SER A 56 11.68 7.34 -3.21
C SER A 56 10.15 7.18 -3.25
N ILE A 57 9.48 8.09 -3.94
CA ILE A 57 8.04 7.99 -4.23
C ILE A 57 7.75 6.66 -4.96
N ALA A 58 8.58 6.29 -5.94
CA ALA A 58 8.42 5.05 -6.67
C ALA A 58 8.46 3.83 -5.76
N GLN A 59 9.47 3.73 -4.90
CA GLN A 59 9.62 2.64 -3.94
C GLN A 59 8.48 2.56 -2.93
N ASN A 60 7.99 3.71 -2.45
CA ASN A 60 6.85 3.75 -1.54
C ASN A 60 5.57 3.23 -2.20
N ILE A 61 5.28 3.64 -3.44
CA ILE A 61 4.06 3.23 -4.14
C ILE A 61 4.12 1.76 -4.54
N SER A 62 5.30 1.25 -4.90
CA SER A 62 5.49 -0.12 -5.39
C SER A 62 5.57 -1.18 -4.29
N VAL A 63 5.84 -0.80 -3.04
CA VAL A 63 6.20 -1.75 -1.96
C VAL A 63 5.20 -2.90 -1.76
N LEU A 64 3.90 -2.67 -1.95
CA LEU A 64 2.87 -3.71 -1.85
C LEU A 64 2.71 -4.52 -3.15
N ASN A 65 3.38 -4.11 -4.23
CA ASN A 65 3.31 -4.73 -5.56
C ASN A 65 4.61 -5.41 -5.99
N LEU A 66 5.58 -5.58 -5.10
CA LEU A 66 6.92 -6.07 -5.46
C LEU A 66 6.88 -7.42 -6.18
N ALA A 67 5.99 -8.33 -5.77
CA ALA A 67 5.84 -9.63 -6.43
C ALA A 67 5.40 -9.49 -7.91
N ALA A 68 4.46 -8.58 -8.20
CA ALA A 68 3.97 -8.33 -9.55
C ALA A 68 4.97 -7.56 -10.43
N LEU A 69 5.86 -6.78 -9.81
CA LEU A 69 6.89 -5.99 -10.47
C LEU A 69 8.23 -6.73 -10.60
N SER A 70 8.34 -7.91 -10.01
CA SER A 70 9.56 -8.71 -10.04
C SER A 70 9.67 -9.49 -11.35
N THR A 71 10.88 -9.51 -11.92
CA THR A 71 11.21 -10.40 -13.03
C THR A 71 11.25 -11.86 -12.54
N ARG A 72 11.31 -12.82 -13.48
CA ARG A 72 11.47 -14.24 -13.15
C ARG A 72 12.74 -14.57 -12.36
N PHE A 73 13.71 -13.64 -12.32
CA PHE A 73 14.96 -13.77 -11.55
C PHE A 73 14.89 -13.09 -10.17
N GLY A 74 13.72 -12.59 -9.76
CA GLY A 74 13.53 -11.91 -8.48
C GLY A 74 14.03 -10.46 -8.43
N LEU A 75 14.41 -9.88 -9.56
CA LEU A 75 14.81 -8.48 -9.67
C LEU A 75 13.58 -7.62 -9.94
N ILE A 76 13.52 -6.43 -9.33
CA ILE A 76 12.44 -5.46 -9.60
C ILE A 76 12.68 -4.82 -10.98
N ASP A 77 11.65 -4.81 -11.81
CA ASP A 77 11.67 -4.06 -13.06
C ASP A 77 11.50 -2.56 -12.77
N ALA A 78 12.61 -1.84 -12.75
CA ALA A 78 12.65 -0.41 -12.42
C ALA A 78 11.79 0.44 -13.37
N LYS A 79 11.65 0.05 -14.62
CA LYS A 79 10.80 0.78 -15.59
C LYS A 79 9.33 0.64 -15.23
N SER A 80 8.87 -0.56 -14.95
CA SER A 80 7.49 -0.84 -14.53
C SER A 80 7.18 -0.22 -13.18
N GLU A 81 8.13 -0.22 -12.25
CA GLU A 81 8.01 0.44 -10.94
C GLU A 81 7.77 1.95 -11.10
N LYS A 82 8.61 2.63 -11.87
CA LYS A 82 8.49 4.08 -12.12
C LYS A 82 7.21 4.43 -12.88
N GLN A 83 6.80 3.59 -13.83
CA GLN A 83 5.56 3.79 -14.56
C GLN A 83 4.34 3.70 -13.64
N LEU A 84 4.27 2.68 -12.78
CA LEU A 84 3.22 2.51 -11.78
C LEU A 84 3.14 3.74 -10.87
N ALA A 85 4.28 4.18 -10.34
CA ALA A 85 4.36 5.33 -9.45
C ALA A 85 3.93 6.63 -10.15
N SER A 86 4.37 6.84 -11.39
CA SER A 86 3.99 8.01 -12.19
C SER A 86 2.48 8.04 -12.42
N ASP A 87 1.87 6.92 -12.79
CA ASP A 87 0.44 6.83 -13.07
C ASP A 87 -0.42 7.16 -11.84
N PHE A 88 -0.09 6.57 -10.68
CA PHE A 88 -0.83 6.83 -9.44
C PHE A 88 -0.57 8.23 -8.88
N SER A 89 0.66 8.74 -9.01
CA SER A 89 0.98 10.11 -8.61
C SER A 89 0.20 11.15 -9.43
N LYS A 90 0.05 10.93 -10.74
CA LYS A 90 -0.76 11.80 -11.60
C LYS A 90 -2.24 11.74 -11.23
N ARG A 91 -2.80 10.55 -11.02
CA ARG A 91 -4.21 10.35 -10.63
C ARG A 91 -4.56 11.09 -9.34
N LEU A 92 -3.63 11.15 -8.39
CA LEU A 92 -3.83 11.80 -7.10
C LEU A 92 -3.31 13.24 -7.04
N ASN A 93 -2.81 13.77 -8.16
CA ASN A 93 -2.23 15.10 -8.23
C ASN A 93 -1.13 15.31 -7.16
N VAL A 94 -0.19 14.37 -7.04
CA VAL A 94 0.99 14.52 -6.19
C VAL A 94 1.90 15.57 -6.81
N ARG A 95 2.17 16.64 -6.07
CA ARG A 95 3.13 17.67 -6.49
C ARG A 95 4.54 17.18 -6.19
N MET A 96 5.28 16.86 -7.23
CA MET A 96 6.63 16.32 -7.19
C MET A 96 7.41 16.75 -8.44
N SER A 97 8.73 16.74 -8.38
CA SER A 97 9.59 16.95 -9.56
C SER A 97 9.71 15.65 -10.37
N ASN A 98 9.93 14.52 -9.70
CA ASN A 98 9.97 13.20 -10.32
C ASN A 98 9.72 12.12 -9.25
N VAL A 99 9.50 10.88 -9.67
CA VAL A 99 9.19 9.75 -8.78
C VAL A 99 10.40 9.20 -8.02
N ASP A 100 11.62 9.59 -8.40
CA ASP A 100 12.86 9.13 -7.76
C ASP A 100 13.22 9.98 -6.52
N MET A 101 12.57 11.12 -6.31
CA MET A 101 12.81 11.94 -5.13
C MET A 101 12.30 11.26 -3.85
N PRO A 102 12.97 11.49 -2.70
CA PRO A 102 12.52 10.91 -1.43
C PRO A 102 11.20 11.53 -0.98
N VAL A 103 10.36 10.73 -0.32
CA VAL A 103 9.06 11.20 0.18
C VAL A 103 9.21 12.29 1.23
N SER A 104 10.32 12.30 1.99
CA SER A 104 10.63 13.36 2.97
C SER A 104 10.70 14.77 2.36
N ALA A 105 11.00 14.88 1.07
CA ALA A 105 11.04 16.16 0.35
C ALA A 105 9.66 16.73 0.00
N LEU A 106 8.59 15.94 0.19
CA LEU A 106 7.23 16.36 -0.09
C LEU A 106 6.58 17.06 1.12
N SER A 107 5.63 17.96 0.84
CA SER A 107 4.73 18.49 1.88
C SER A 107 3.89 17.38 2.49
N GLY A 108 3.42 17.55 3.74
CA GLY A 108 2.61 16.56 4.45
C GLY A 108 1.36 16.09 3.66
N GLY A 109 0.70 17.02 2.96
CA GLY A 109 -0.44 16.69 2.09
C GLY A 109 -0.05 15.80 0.91
N ASN A 110 1.12 16.02 0.28
CA ASN A 110 1.61 15.16 -0.79
C ASN A 110 2.13 13.82 -0.28
N GLN A 111 2.72 13.78 0.93
CA GLN A 111 3.07 12.52 1.60
C GLN A 111 1.83 11.64 1.83
N GLN A 112 0.72 12.25 2.27
CA GLN A 112 -0.55 11.54 2.44
C GLN A 112 -1.09 10.98 1.11
N LYS A 113 -0.96 11.74 0.02
CA LYS A 113 -1.32 11.26 -1.32
C LYS A 113 -0.47 10.07 -1.76
N VAL A 114 0.82 10.05 -1.43
CA VAL A 114 1.71 8.89 -1.66
C VAL A 114 1.25 7.68 -0.85
N ALA A 115 0.83 7.86 0.41
CA ALA A 115 0.27 6.78 1.24
C ALA A 115 -0.98 6.17 0.60
N ILE A 116 -1.87 7.01 0.10
CA ILE A 116 -3.08 6.57 -0.61
C ILE A 116 -2.69 5.87 -1.91
N ALA A 117 -1.77 6.43 -2.69
CA ALA A 117 -1.28 5.84 -3.94
C ALA A 117 -0.74 4.43 -3.73
N LYS A 118 0.06 4.22 -2.68
CA LYS A 118 0.58 2.90 -2.27
C LYS A 118 -0.54 1.87 -2.09
N GLN A 119 -1.61 2.25 -1.38
CA GLN A 119 -2.74 1.35 -1.13
C GLN A 119 -3.55 1.08 -2.40
N LEU A 120 -3.76 2.10 -3.23
CA LEU A 120 -4.52 1.95 -4.48
C LEU A 120 -3.75 1.19 -5.57
N ALA A 121 -2.42 1.21 -5.53
CA ALA A 121 -1.56 0.57 -6.54
C ALA A 121 -1.76 -0.95 -6.62
N VAL A 122 -2.19 -1.61 -5.54
CA VAL A 122 -2.53 -3.05 -5.53
C VAL A 122 -3.94 -3.34 -6.06
N ARG A 123 -4.67 -2.31 -6.50
CA ARG A 123 -6.05 -2.41 -7.01
C ARG A 123 -6.96 -3.17 -6.03
N PRO A 124 -7.12 -2.68 -4.80
CA PRO A 124 -7.88 -3.36 -3.77
C PRO A 124 -9.36 -3.45 -4.13
N LYS A 125 -10.02 -4.47 -3.59
CA LYS A 125 -11.49 -4.62 -3.64
C LYS A 125 -12.15 -3.88 -2.48
N ILE A 126 -11.45 -3.82 -1.33
CA ILE A 126 -11.93 -3.22 -0.08
C ILE A 126 -10.83 -2.32 0.49
N ILE A 127 -11.21 -1.13 0.90
CA ILE A 127 -10.38 -0.17 1.64
C ILE A 127 -11.05 0.07 2.99
N LEU A 128 -10.31 -0.14 4.07
CA LEU A 128 -10.74 0.08 5.45
C LEU A 128 -10.07 1.32 6.05
#